data_682bead4c7a35c61822ad234bebb9527
#
_entry.id   682bead4c7a35c61822ad234bebb9527
#
_cell.length_a   1.000
_cell.length_b   1.000
_cell.length_c   1.000
_cell.angle_alpha   90.00
_cell.angle_beta   90.00
_cell.angle_gamma   90.00
#
_symmetry.space_group_name_H-M   'P 1'
#
loop_
_entity.id
_entity.type
_entity.pdbx_description
1 polymer ?
#
loop_
_entity_poly.entity_id
_entity_poly.type
_entity_poly.pdbx_seq_one_letter_code
_entity_poly.pdbx_strand_id
1 'polypeptide(L)'
;FRILEEAHLKVEADIPSHPLWIMGNQSALERIFLNMFQNGGRYAETVFQIAVKEEKQEVSISFTNDTKKLSPEDLPRLFDRFYIQDSARSQGGTGLGLTVARSLAEEMGGTLEVSVPEIPEKEETQDLIVCFELKFKVWDFL
;
A
#
# COMPACT_ATOMS: atom_id res chain seq x y z
N PHE A 1 -1.95 -9.68 10.34
CA PHE A 1 -2.31 -8.25 10.52
C PHE A 1 -2.01 -7.68 11.92
N ARG A 2 -1.08 -8.29 12.65
CA ARG A 2 -0.78 -7.87 14.02
C ARG A 2 -0.38 -6.39 14.12
N ILE A 3 0.44 -5.91 13.19
CA ILE A 3 0.87 -4.50 13.15
C ILE A 3 -0.34 -3.57 13.07
N LEU A 4 -1.34 -3.93 12.27
CA LEU A 4 -2.53 -3.11 12.07
C LEU A 4 -3.47 -3.21 13.27
N GLU A 5 -3.55 -4.37 13.91
CA GLU A 5 -4.35 -4.56 15.12
C GLU A 5 -3.78 -3.76 16.28
N GLU A 6 -2.46 -3.73 16.43
CA GLU A 6 -1.80 -2.92 17.45
C GLU A 6 -2.03 -1.42 17.24
N ALA A 7 -2.27 -0.99 16.00
CA ALA A 7 -2.60 0.38 15.68
C ALA A 7 -4.10 0.70 15.89
N HIS A 8 -4.90 -0.26 16.36
CA HIS A 8 -6.36 -0.14 16.56
C HIS A 8 -7.13 0.22 15.29
N LEU A 9 -6.70 -0.30 14.17
CA LEU A 9 -7.33 -0.05 12.88
C LEU A 9 -8.37 -1.11 12.55
N LYS A 10 -9.44 -0.68 11.88
CA LYS A 10 -10.36 -1.62 11.24
C LYS A 10 -9.69 -2.12 9.96
N VAL A 11 -9.52 -3.42 9.83
CA VAL A 11 -8.92 -4.03 8.66
C VAL A 11 -10.01 -4.70 7.83
N GLU A 12 -10.08 -4.35 6.56
CA GLU A 12 -11.00 -4.95 5.59
C GLU A 12 -10.18 -5.62 4.50
N ALA A 13 -10.52 -6.85 4.16
CA ALA A 13 -9.82 -7.60 3.12
C ALA A 13 -10.81 -8.15 2.09
N ASP A 14 -10.57 -7.84 0.82
CA ASP A 14 -11.32 -8.38 -0.31
C ASP A 14 -10.36 -9.19 -1.16
N ILE A 15 -10.32 -10.51 -0.91
CA ILE A 15 -9.35 -11.41 -1.50
C ILE A 15 -10.11 -12.52 -2.23
N PRO A 16 -9.71 -12.86 -3.48
CA PRO A 16 -10.38 -13.94 -4.20
C PRO A 16 -10.25 -15.30 -3.50
N SER A 17 -11.22 -16.15 -3.70
CA SER A 17 -11.25 -17.49 -3.08
C SER A 17 -10.33 -18.49 -3.77
N HIS A 18 -9.81 -18.17 -4.94
CA HIS A 18 -8.89 -19.01 -5.69
C HIS A 18 -7.48 -18.41 -5.69
N PRO A 19 -6.43 -19.21 -5.79
CA PRO A 19 -5.08 -18.68 -5.83
C PRO A 19 -4.80 -17.95 -7.14
N LEU A 20 -4.00 -16.88 -7.04
CA LEU A 20 -3.46 -16.16 -8.19
C LEU A 20 -1.95 -16.34 -8.20
N TRP A 21 -1.39 -16.52 -9.39
CA TRP A 21 0.02 -16.84 -9.54
C TRP A 21 0.75 -15.73 -10.26
N ILE A 22 1.88 -15.32 -9.72
CA ILE A 22 2.79 -14.36 -10.34
C ILE A 22 4.20 -14.94 -10.32
N MET A 23 5.04 -14.45 -11.23
CA MET A 23 6.47 -14.74 -11.19
C MET A 23 7.14 -13.78 -10.23
N GLY A 24 7.96 -14.32 -9.32
CA GLY A 24 8.65 -13.45 -8.40
C GLY A 24 9.44 -14.21 -7.35
N ASN A 25 9.84 -13.49 -6.34
CA ASN A 25 10.61 -14.00 -5.21
C ASN A 25 9.75 -13.88 -3.95
N GLN A 26 9.54 -15.00 -3.27
CA GLN A 26 8.71 -15.03 -2.07
C GLN A 26 9.21 -14.07 -0.99
N SER A 27 10.50 -14.06 -0.73
CA SER A 27 11.09 -13.18 0.28
C SER A 27 10.89 -11.71 -0.05
N ALA A 28 11.04 -11.35 -1.33
CA ALA A 28 10.80 -9.98 -1.79
C ALA A 28 9.34 -9.58 -1.60
N LEU A 29 8.41 -10.46 -1.96
CA LEU A 29 6.98 -10.19 -1.82
C LEU A 29 6.59 -10.03 -0.34
N GLU A 30 7.10 -10.89 0.53
CA GLU A 30 6.88 -10.76 1.97
C GLU A 30 7.39 -9.43 2.51
N ARG A 31 8.54 -8.97 2.03
CA ARG A 31 9.12 -7.69 2.42
C ARG A 31 8.25 -6.53 1.95
N ILE A 32 7.73 -6.60 0.73
CA ILE A 32 6.81 -5.59 0.19
C ILE A 32 5.57 -5.50 1.08
N PHE A 33 4.93 -6.63 1.40
CA PHE A 33 3.75 -6.64 2.25
C PHE A 33 4.04 -6.08 3.63
N LEU A 34 5.14 -6.50 4.25
CA LEU A 34 5.52 -5.97 5.56
C LEU A 34 5.66 -4.46 5.53
N ASN A 35 6.33 -3.93 4.50
CA ASN A 35 6.50 -2.49 4.35
C ASN A 35 5.16 -1.78 4.16
N MET A 36 4.22 -2.38 3.41
CA MET A 36 2.89 -1.81 3.22
C MET A 36 2.08 -1.81 4.51
N PHE A 37 2.18 -2.88 5.30
CA PHE A 37 1.49 -2.95 6.59
C PHE A 37 2.07 -1.96 7.61
N GLN A 38 3.38 -1.81 7.65
CA GLN A 38 4.03 -0.82 8.51
C GLN A 38 3.64 0.60 8.11
N ASN A 39 3.57 0.86 6.80
CA ASN A 39 3.10 2.13 6.27
C ASN A 39 1.65 2.39 6.68
N GLY A 40 0.78 1.39 6.57
CA GLY A 40 -0.61 1.50 7.02
C GLY A 40 -0.70 1.80 8.51
N GLY A 41 0.07 1.11 9.33
CA GLY A 41 0.10 1.38 10.77
C GLY A 41 0.58 2.78 11.13
N ARG A 42 1.44 3.36 10.30
CA ARG A 42 1.98 4.70 10.53
C ARG A 42 1.00 5.81 10.12
N TYR A 43 0.34 5.65 8.97
CA TYR A 43 -0.42 6.72 8.35
C TYR A 43 -1.94 6.58 8.45
N ALA A 44 -2.47 5.36 8.56
CA ALA A 44 -3.92 5.16 8.62
C ALA A 44 -4.50 5.75 9.91
N GLU A 45 -5.67 6.37 9.82
CA GLU A 45 -6.36 6.93 10.97
C GLU A 45 -7.33 5.93 11.58
N THR A 46 -8.22 5.36 10.77
CA THR A 46 -9.27 4.47 11.27
C THR A 46 -9.38 3.16 10.51
N VAL A 47 -9.08 3.14 9.21
CA VAL A 47 -9.33 1.97 8.35
C VAL A 47 -8.16 1.68 7.43
N PHE A 48 -7.91 0.39 7.24
CA PHE A 48 -6.95 -0.12 6.27
C PHE A 48 -7.62 -1.21 5.45
N GLN A 49 -7.63 -1.06 4.14
CA GLN A 49 -8.27 -1.99 3.22
C GLN A 49 -7.24 -2.63 2.30
N ILE A 50 -7.37 -3.93 2.11
CA ILE A 50 -6.57 -4.69 1.14
C ILE A 50 -7.54 -5.30 0.15
N ALA A 51 -7.29 -5.10 -1.15
CA ALA A 51 -8.07 -5.74 -2.20
C ALA A 51 -7.13 -6.38 -3.21
N VAL A 52 -7.42 -7.61 -3.58
CA VAL A 52 -6.65 -8.35 -4.58
C VAL A 52 -7.59 -8.68 -5.73
N LYS A 53 -7.20 -8.29 -6.95
CA LYS A 53 -8.01 -8.48 -8.15
C LYS A 53 -7.15 -8.99 -9.29
N GLU A 54 -7.75 -9.84 -10.12
CA GLU A 54 -7.17 -10.23 -11.40
C GLU A 54 -7.97 -9.56 -12.50
N GLU A 55 -7.29 -8.82 -13.36
CA GLU A 55 -7.92 -8.14 -14.49
C GLU A 55 -6.94 -8.03 -15.64
N LYS A 56 -7.36 -8.46 -16.84
CA LYS A 56 -6.55 -8.35 -18.07
C LYS A 56 -5.14 -8.93 -17.93
N GLN A 57 -5.03 -10.10 -17.31
CA GLN A 57 -3.76 -10.79 -17.08
C GLN A 57 -2.81 -10.06 -16.13
N GLU A 58 -3.33 -9.18 -15.31
CA GLU A 58 -2.59 -8.56 -14.22
C GLU A 58 -3.22 -8.91 -12.88
N VAL A 59 -2.38 -9.07 -11.86
CA VAL A 59 -2.81 -9.11 -10.46
C VAL A 59 -2.57 -7.73 -9.89
N SER A 60 -3.63 -7.13 -9.35
CA SER A 60 -3.57 -5.85 -8.67
C SER A 60 -3.83 -6.06 -7.19
N ILE A 61 -2.94 -5.55 -6.35
CA ILE A 61 -3.09 -5.58 -4.90
C ILE A 61 -3.11 -4.13 -4.43
N SER A 62 -4.25 -3.70 -3.91
CA SER A 62 -4.40 -2.33 -3.42
C SER A 62 -4.41 -2.29 -1.90
N PHE A 63 -3.74 -1.28 -1.36
CA PHE A 63 -3.68 -0.97 0.06
C PHE A 63 -4.22 0.44 0.23
N THR A 64 -5.39 0.57 0.82
CA THR A 64 -6.10 1.84 0.92
C THR A 64 -6.35 2.19 2.38
N ASN A 65 -6.05 3.42 2.75
CA ASN A 65 -6.31 3.90 4.10
C ASN A 65 -6.70 5.37 4.11
N ASP A 66 -7.42 5.75 5.15
CA ASP A 66 -7.64 7.15 5.47
C ASP A 66 -6.44 7.69 6.25
N THR A 67 -6.20 8.99 6.16
CA THR A 67 -5.08 9.61 6.90
C THR A 67 -5.35 11.08 7.20
N LYS A 68 -4.88 11.52 8.37
CA LYS A 68 -4.78 12.94 8.74
C LYS A 68 -3.35 13.45 8.67
N LYS A 69 -2.39 12.55 8.45
CA LYS A 69 -0.96 12.87 8.52
C LYS A 69 -0.35 13.24 7.18
N LEU A 70 -1.08 13.02 6.08
CA LEU A 70 -0.61 13.30 4.73
C LEU A 70 -1.55 14.27 4.04
N SER A 71 -0.97 15.12 3.19
CA SER A 71 -1.71 15.99 2.27
C SER A 71 -1.40 15.57 0.83
N PRO A 72 -2.20 16.03 -0.17
CA PRO A 72 -1.91 15.69 -1.56
C PRO A 72 -0.51 16.09 -2.02
N GLU A 73 0.07 17.13 -1.45
CA GLU A 73 1.42 17.61 -1.78
C GLU A 73 2.51 16.61 -1.35
N ASP A 74 2.23 15.78 -0.34
CA ASP A 74 3.18 14.77 0.13
C ASP A 74 3.31 13.59 -0.83
N LEU A 75 2.26 13.28 -1.61
CA LEU A 75 2.19 12.06 -2.39
C LEU A 75 3.33 11.90 -3.40
N PRO A 76 3.72 12.91 -4.18
CA PRO A 76 4.82 12.74 -5.12
C PRO A 76 6.16 12.44 -4.45
N ARG A 77 6.29 12.70 -3.16
CA ARG A 77 7.53 12.54 -2.41
C ARG A 77 7.58 11.27 -1.55
N LEU A 78 6.48 10.53 -1.46
CA LEU A 78 6.42 9.36 -0.57
C LEU A 78 7.45 8.28 -0.92
N PHE A 79 7.86 8.17 -2.18
CA PHE A 79 8.87 7.22 -2.62
C PHE A 79 10.29 7.78 -2.58
N ASP A 80 10.46 9.05 -2.22
CA ASP A 80 11.79 9.64 -2.06
C ASP A 80 12.47 9.04 -0.84
N ARG A 81 13.77 8.82 -0.94
CA ARG A 81 14.55 8.28 0.17
C ARG A 81 14.48 9.22 1.38
N PHE A 82 14.26 8.64 2.54
CA PHE A 82 14.24 9.33 3.83
C PHE A 82 13.11 10.37 3.97
N TYR A 83 12.18 10.44 3.02
CA TYR A 83 11.03 11.30 3.18
C TYR A 83 10.06 10.69 4.18
N ILE A 84 9.85 11.36 5.30
CA ILE A 84 8.85 11.02 6.29
C ILE A 84 8.19 12.33 6.71
N GLN A 85 6.87 12.34 6.67
CA GLN A 85 6.11 13.48 7.16
C GLN A 85 6.40 13.68 8.66
N ASP A 86 6.58 14.93 9.10
CA ASP A 86 7.05 15.23 10.46
C ASP A 86 6.21 14.59 11.55
N SER A 87 4.89 14.54 11.40
CA SER A 87 4.01 13.95 12.39
C SER A 87 4.19 12.43 12.51
N ALA A 88 4.77 11.77 11.50
CA ALA A 88 4.99 10.33 11.50
C ALA A 88 6.37 9.95 12.04
N ARG A 89 7.30 10.87 12.14
CA ARG A 89 8.67 10.59 12.63
C ARG A 89 8.69 10.02 14.05
N SER A 90 7.77 10.47 14.88
CA SER A 90 7.66 9.99 16.26
C SER A 90 7.31 8.50 16.35
N GLN A 91 6.88 7.88 15.26
CA GLN A 91 6.55 6.47 15.19
C GLN A 91 7.70 5.59 14.67
N GLY A 92 8.90 6.16 14.55
CA GLY A 92 10.11 5.39 14.29
C GLY A 92 10.38 5.00 12.85
N GLY A 93 9.71 5.61 11.88
CA GLY A 93 9.96 5.31 10.47
C GLY A 93 11.32 5.83 9.99
N THR A 94 11.93 5.14 9.02
CA THR A 94 13.22 5.51 8.44
C THR A 94 13.10 6.28 7.13
N GLY A 95 11.93 6.28 6.50
CA GLY A 95 11.73 6.88 5.18
C GLY A 95 12.23 6.00 4.03
N LEU A 96 12.56 4.75 4.30
CA LEU A 96 13.07 3.81 3.29
C LEU A 96 12.07 2.72 2.90
N GLY A 97 11.03 2.48 3.72
CA GLY A 97 10.11 1.37 3.50
C GLY A 97 9.42 1.37 2.14
N LEU A 98 8.89 2.52 1.72
CA LEU A 98 8.22 2.65 0.42
C LEU A 98 9.20 2.59 -0.74
N THR A 99 10.38 3.20 -0.59
CA THR A 99 11.44 3.14 -1.58
C THR A 99 11.86 1.68 -1.84
N VAL A 100 12.08 0.92 -0.76
CA VAL A 100 12.46 -0.49 -0.85
C VAL A 100 11.34 -1.32 -1.47
N ALA A 101 10.09 -1.11 -1.05
CA ALA A 101 8.94 -1.84 -1.59
C ALA A 101 8.81 -1.62 -3.11
N ARG A 102 8.95 -0.38 -3.56
CA ARG A 102 8.88 -0.05 -4.99
C ARG A 102 10.01 -0.71 -5.78
N SER A 103 11.23 -0.63 -5.27
CA SER A 103 12.40 -1.27 -5.91
C SER A 103 12.22 -2.77 -6.04
N LEU A 104 11.74 -3.44 -4.99
CA LEU A 104 11.50 -4.88 -5.03
C LEU A 104 10.40 -5.24 -6.03
N ALA A 105 9.32 -4.45 -6.08
CA ALA A 105 8.25 -4.66 -7.05
C ALA A 105 8.78 -4.55 -8.47
N GLU A 106 9.57 -3.52 -8.76
CA GLU A 106 10.17 -3.31 -10.08
C GLU A 106 11.14 -4.44 -10.47
N GLU A 107 11.93 -4.94 -9.53
CA GLU A 107 12.81 -6.09 -9.76
C GLU A 107 12.01 -7.35 -10.12
N MET A 108 10.79 -7.48 -9.63
CA MET A 108 9.88 -8.57 -9.96
C MET A 108 9.10 -8.33 -11.26
N GLY A 109 9.37 -7.24 -11.97
CA GLY A 109 8.66 -6.89 -13.19
C GLY A 109 7.31 -6.22 -12.95
N GLY A 110 7.04 -5.79 -11.75
CA GLY A 110 5.80 -5.11 -11.39
C GLY A 110 5.97 -3.63 -11.17
N THR A 111 4.93 -3.00 -10.63
CA THR A 111 4.92 -1.58 -10.30
C THR A 111 4.27 -1.35 -8.95
N LEU A 112 4.64 -0.25 -8.29
CA LEU A 112 3.98 0.23 -7.08
C LEU A 112 3.75 1.73 -7.23
N GLU A 113 2.48 2.13 -7.23
CA GLU A 113 2.07 3.52 -7.44
C GLU A 113 1.16 3.97 -6.30
N VAL A 114 1.10 5.28 -6.08
CA VAL A 114 0.23 5.90 -5.09
C VAL A 114 -0.76 6.85 -5.77
N SER A 115 -2.00 6.85 -5.30
CA SER A 115 -3.03 7.73 -5.82
C SER A 115 -4.03 8.11 -4.73
N VAL A 116 -4.81 9.13 -5.01
CA VAL A 116 -5.99 9.50 -4.21
C VAL A 116 -7.21 9.10 -5.02
N PRO A 117 -7.97 8.07 -4.58
CA PRO A 117 -9.17 7.67 -5.29
C PRO A 117 -10.21 8.79 -5.29
N GLU A 118 -10.95 8.92 -6.39
CA GLU A 118 -12.08 9.81 -6.43
C GLU A 118 -13.25 9.21 -5.65
N ILE A 119 -13.74 9.95 -4.67
CA ILE A 119 -14.91 9.57 -3.90
C ILE A 119 -16.04 10.53 -4.26
N PRO A 120 -17.16 10.04 -4.86
CA PRO A 120 -18.21 10.91 -5.40
C PRO A 120 -18.87 11.83 -4.38
N GLU A 121 -18.87 11.49 -3.11
CA GLU A 121 -19.54 12.25 -2.04
C GLU A 121 -18.56 12.75 -0.99
N LYS A 122 -17.41 13.25 -1.42
CA LYS A 122 -16.41 13.73 -0.49
C LYS A 122 -16.88 14.99 0.21
N GLU A 123 -17.07 14.91 1.53
CA GLU A 123 -17.30 16.08 2.36
C GLU A 123 -15.95 16.78 2.64
N GLU A 124 -15.97 18.11 2.75
CA GLU A 124 -14.74 18.89 2.97
C GLU A 124 -14.01 18.51 4.28
N THR A 125 -14.71 17.89 5.21
CA THR A 125 -14.18 17.50 6.50
C THR A 125 -13.61 16.08 6.53
N GLN A 126 -13.69 15.33 5.42
CA GLN A 126 -13.18 13.97 5.38
C GLN A 126 -11.66 13.94 5.31
N ASP A 127 -11.09 12.94 5.96
CA ASP A 127 -9.67 12.66 5.86
C ASP A 127 -9.29 12.30 4.42
N LEU A 128 -8.05 12.53 4.07
CA LEU A 128 -7.52 12.10 2.79
C LEU A 128 -7.57 10.57 2.71
N ILE A 129 -7.98 10.04 1.57
CA ILE A 129 -7.91 8.62 1.27
C ILE A 129 -6.71 8.40 0.34
N VAL A 130 -5.83 7.48 0.70
CA VAL A 130 -4.62 7.17 -0.08
C VAL A 130 -4.65 5.70 -0.47
N CYS A 131 -4.38 5.43 -1.73
CA CYS A 131 -4.31 4.08 -2.27
C CYS A 131 -2.92 3.80 -2.83
N PHE A 132 -2.27 2.75 -2.33
CA PHE A 132 -1.07 2.20 -2.94
C PHE A 132 -1.48 0.98 -3.75
N GLU A 133 -1.09 0.93 -5.01
CA GLU A 133 -1.45 -0.17 -5.91
C GLU A 133 -0.20 -0.87 -6.41
N LEU A 134 -0.14 -2.16 -6.12
CA LEU A 134 0.93 -3.06 -6.53
C LEU A 134 0.40 -3.90 -7.67
N LYS A 135 1.08 -3.92 -8.81
CA LYS A 135 0.65 -4.67 -10.00
C LYS A 135 1.75 -5.61 -10.47
N PHE A 136 1.34 -6.83 -10.80
CA PHE A 136 2.20 -7.84 -11.40
C PHE A 136 1.46 -8.51 -12.55
N LYS A 137 2.20 -9.05 -13.51
CA LYS A 137 1.61 -9.89 -14.55
C LYS A 137 1.24 -11.25 -13.97
N VAL A 138 0.08 -11.78 -14.38
CA VAL A 138 -0.30 -13.15 -14.03
C VAL A 138 0.70 -14.11 -14.69
N TRP A 139 1.18 -15.08 -13.92
CA TRP A 139 1.99 -16.12 -14.49
C TRP A 139 1.11 -17.09 -15.27
N ASP A 140 1.48 -17.29 -16.54
CA ASP A 140 0.79 -18.22 -17.45
C ASP A 140 1.54 -19.54 -17.49
N PHE A 141 0.85 -20.61 -17.14
CA PHE A 141 1.41 -21.95 -17.12
C PHE A 141 1.51 -22.62 -18.51
N LEU A 142 1.05 -21.95 -19.55
CA LEU A 142 1.05 -22.49 -20.91
C LEU A 142 2.43 -22.47 -21.55
#